data_598cec2ae8a3a7898103f11d5949cd2d
#
_entry.id   598cec2ae8a3a7898103f11d5949cd2d
#
_cell.length_a   1.000
_cell.length_b   1.000
_cell.length_c   1.000
_cell.angle_alpha   90.00
_cell.angle_beta   90.00
_cell.angle_gamma   90.00
#
_symmetry.space_group_name_H-M   'P 1'
#
loop_
_entity.id
_entity.type
_entity.pdbx_description
1 polymer ?
#
loop_
_entity_poly.entity_id
_entity_poly.type
_entity_poly.pdbx_seq_one_letter_code
_entity_poly.pdbx_strand_id
1 'polypeptide(L)'
;MGDIGTHALQLAEYVSGQRCVSLCADLSAIVEGRSLDDDGAALLRFDGGASGVLIATQVAAGEENDISIRLYGEKGGIEWHQAEPNSLYVKWPDRPMEVVHTGNGYMGSAARANTRTPGGHPEGY
;
A
#
# COMPACT_ATOMS: atom_id res chain seq x y z
N MET A 1 15.00 -4.71 0.80
CA MET A 1 14.23 -3.94 -0.23
C MET A 1 13.73 -4.85 -1.36
N GLY A 2 14.56 -5.71 -1.92
CA GLY A 2 14.24 -6.54 -3.10
C GLY A 2 13.13 -7.59 -2.90
N ASP A 3 12.81 -7.96 -1.68
CA ASP A 3 11.67 -8.83 -1.35
C ASP A 3 10.41 -7.99 -1.08
N ILE A 4 10.24 -7.48 0.12
CA ILE A 4 9.02 -6.78 0.54
C ILE A 4 8.80 -5.44 -0.17
N GLY A 5 9.85 -4.71 -0.51
CA GLY A 5 9.74 -3.42 -1.21
C GLY A 5 9.16 -3.54 -2.62
N THR A 6 9.39 -4.67 -3.32
CA THR A 6 8.80 -4.89 -4.64
C THR A 6 7.29 -5.05 -4.59
N HIS A 7 6.75 -5.70 -3.54
CA HIS A 7 5.31 -5.80 -3.33
C HIS A 7 4.67 -4.43 -3.08
N ALA A 8 5.32 -3.60 -2.26
CA ALA A 8 4.83 -2.26 -1.97
C ALA A 8 4.86 -1.35 -3.21
N LEU A 9 5.93 -1.42 -4.02
CA LEU A 9 6.02 -0.66 -5.28
C LEU A 9 4.95 -1.11 -6.28
N GLN A 10 4.78 -2.42 -6.47
CA GLN A 10 3.77 -2.96 -7.36
C GLN A 10 2.36 -2.55 -6.95
N LEU A 11 2.06 -2.58 -5.65
CA LEU A 11 0.78 -2.11 -5.14
C LEU A 11 0.56 -0.62 -5.44
N ALA A 12 1.58 0.21 -5.23
CA ALA A 12 1.51 1.64 -5.52
C ALA A 12 1.24 1.92 -7.01
N GLU A 13 1.95 1.24 -7.92
CA GLU A 13 1.73 1.35 -9.36
C GLU A 13 0.34 0.87 -9.77
N TYR A 14 -0.09 -0.29 -9.24
CA TYR A 14 -1.40 -0.86 -9.56
C TYR A 14 -2.56 0.04 -9.14
N VAL A 15 -2.52 0.54 -7.90
CA VAL A 15 -3.60 1.37 -7.35
C VAL A 15 -3.62 2.76 -7.95
N SER A 16 -2.46 3.37 -8.19
CA SER A 16 -2.37 4.70 -8.79
C SER A 16 -2.60 4.71 -10.31
N GLY A 17 -2.40 3.57 -10.98
CA GLY A 17 -2.38 3.48 -12.43
C GLY A 17 -1.18 4.18 -13.08
N GLN A 18 -0.17 4.57 -12.31
CA GLN A 18 1.04 5.25 -12.76
C GLN A 18 2.26 4.34 -12.61
N ARG A 19 3.29 4.56 -13.42
CA ARG A 19 4.54 3.82 -13.36
C ARG A 19 5.64 4.65 -12.72
N CYS A 20 6.43 4.02 -11.85
CA CYS A 20 7.63 4.63 -11.30
C CYS A 20 8.69 4.77 -12.41
N VAL A 21 9.11 6.01 -12.67
CA VAL A 21 10.08 6.33 -13.73
C VAL A 21 11.46 6.69 -13.20
N SER A 22 11.55 7.08 -11.93
CA SER A 22 12.82 7.29 -11.25
C SER A 22 12.68 7.17 -9.75
N LEU A 23 13.77 6.79 -9.11
CA LEU A 23 13.85 6.69 -7.66
C LEU A 23 15.24 7.09 -7.16
N CYS A 24 15.27 7.50 -5.88
CA CYS A 24 16.48 7.64 -5.10
C CYS A 24 16.29 6.84 -3.82
N ALA A 25 17.17 5.88 -3.56
CA ALA A 25 17.04 4.98 -2.42
C ALA A 25 18.25 5.07 -1.48
N ASP A 26 17.96 4.88 -0.20
CA ASP A 26 18.91 4.58 0.86
C ASP A 26 18.64 3.16 1.36
N LEU A 27 19.65 2.29 1.28
CA LEU A 27 19.53 0.88 1.64
C LEU A 27 20.60 0.54 2.68
N SER A 28 20.22 -0.18 3.72
CA SER A 28 21.10 -0.55 4.82
C SER A 28 20.97 -2.03 5.21
N ALA A 29 22.05 -2.63 5.62
CA ALA A 29 22.07 -3.87 6.38
C ALA A 29 22.33 -3.51 7.86
N ILE A 30 21.26 -3.46 8.65
CA ILE A 30 21.30 -3.04 10.06
C ILE A 30 21.77 -4.18 10.95
N VAL A 31 21.31 -5.41 10.66
CA VAL A 31 21.70 -6.58 11.46
C VAL A 31 23.10 -7.03 11.06
N GLU A 32 24.00 -7.06 12.05
CA GLU A 32 25.38 -7.49 11.85
C GLU A 32 25.46 -8.89 11.20
N GLY A 33 26.33 -9.04 10.20
CA GLY A 33 26.55 -10.28 9.46
C GLY A 33 25.58 -10.54 8.30
N ARG A 34 24.58 -9.70 8.07
CA ARG A 34 23.76 -9.80 6.86
C ARG A 34 24.49 -9.25 5.64
N SER A 35 24.42 -9.98 4.53
CA SER A 35 25.02 -9.58 3.25
C SER A 35 24.06 -8.80 2.34
N LEU A 36 22.76 -8.83 2.64
CA LEU A 36 21.71 -8.11 1.91
C LEU A 36 21.08 -7.04 2.81
N ASP A 37 20.52 -6.02 2.18
CA ASP A 37 19.75 -4.98 2.85
C ASP A 37 18.54 -5.58 3.59
N ASP A 38 18.35 -5.14 4.81
CA ASP A 38 17.22 -5.48 5.67
C ASP A 38 16.38 -4.26 6.06
N ASP A 39 16.82 -3.07 5.65
CA ASP A 39 16.14 -1.79 5.80
C ASP A 39 16.35 -0.92 4.57
N GLY A 40 15.35 -0.10 4.23
CA GLY A 40 15.52 0.86 3.16
C GLY A 40 14.34 1.78 2.96
N ALA A 41 14.64 2.96 2.43
CA ALA A 41 13.68 3.96 2.01
C ALA A 41 13.98 4.44 0.59
N ALA A 42 12.94 4.78 -0.16
CA ALA A 42 13.09 5.34 -1.50
C ALA A 42 12.15 6.52 -1.72
N LEU A 43 12.66 7.57 -2.35
CA LEU A 43 11.87 8.65 -2.94
C LEU A 43 11.52 8.27 -4.38
N LEU A 44 10.24 8.30 -4.72
CA LEU A 44 9.72 7.84 -6.01
C LEU A 44 9.20 9.01 -6.84
N ARG A 45 9.33 8.88 -8.17
CA ARG A 45 8.67 9.75 -9.15
C ARG A 45 7.93 8.88 -10.16
N PHE A 46 6.71 9.28 -10.47
CA PHE A 46 5.82 8.55 -11.37
C PHE A 46 5.60 9.33 -12.67
N ASP A 47 5.29 8.63 -13.76
CA ASP A 47 5.07 9.16 -15.09
C ASP A 47 3.89 10.17 -15.17
N GLY A 48 2.87 10.00 -14.33
CA GLY A 48 1.76 10.94 -14.17
C GLY A 48 2.08 12.18 -13.34
N GLY A 49 3.34 12.37 -12.90
CA GLY A 49 3.79 13.50 -12.10
C GLY A 49 3.64 13.34 -10.59
N ALA A 50 3.10 12.24 -10.13
CA ALA A 50 3.03 11.96 -8.69
C ALA A 50 4.43 11.72 -8.10
N SER A 51 4.57 11.99 -6.81
CA SER A 51 5.74 11.65 -6.01
C SER A 51 5.33 10.78 -4.83
N GLY A 52 6.22 9.89 -4.41
CA GLY A 52 5.96 9.00 -3.30
C GLY A 52 7.19 8.72 -2.46
N VAL A 53 6.94 8.13 -1.31
CA VAL A 53 7.96 7.57 -0.42
C VAL A 53 7.61 6.10 -0.20
N LEU A 54 8.60 5.23 -0.36
CA LEU A 54 8.49 3.82 -0.03
C LEU A 54 9.45 3.51 1.10
N ILE A 55 8.97 2.83 2.12
CA ILE A 55 9.78 2.31 3.22
C ILE A 55 9.54 0.80 3.27
N ALA A 56 10.62 0.02 3.37
CA ALA A 56 10.55 -1.42 3.53
C ALA A 56 11.64 -1.87 4.50
N THR A 57 11.23 -2.50 5.59
CA THR A 57 12.14 -2.94 6.64
C THR A 57 11.77 -4.34 7.15
N GLN A 58 12.77 -5.16 7.45
CA GLN A 58 12.61 -6.46 8.11
C GLN A 58 13.09 -6.42 9.56
N VAL A 59 13.41 -5.23 10.06
CA VAL A 59 14.00 -5.05 11.40
C VAL A 59 13.14 -4.19 12.33
N ALA A 60 11.90 -3.89 11.92
CA ALA A 60 10.93 -3.17 12.76
C ALA A 60 10.47 -4.08 13.90
N ALA A 61 11.02 -3.88 15.08
CA ALA A 61 10.75 -4.73 16.24
C ALA A 61 9.29 -4.62 16.69
N GLY A 62 8.60 -5.76 16.75
CA GLY A 62 7.20 -5.86 17.17
C GLY A 62 6.18 -5.68 16.05
N GLU A 63 6.62 -5.39 14.82
CA GLU A 63 5.76 -5.35 13.65
C GLU A 63 5.63 -6.75 13.02
N GLU A 64 4.46 -7.02 12.46
CA GLU A 64 4.18 -8.18 11.64
C GLU A 64 4.21 -7.82 10.15
N ASN A 65 3.89 -8.77 9.26
CA ASN A 65 3.73 -8.47 7.85
C ASN A 65 2.53 -7.52 7.64
N ASP A 66 2.83 -6.26 7.37
CA ASP A 66 1.81 -5.24 7.13
C ASP A 66 2.24 -4.29 6.01
N ILE A 67 1.76 -4.56 4.80
CA ILE A 67 1.84 -3.57 3.73
C ILE A 67 0.73 -2.55 3.96
N SER A 68 1.10 -1.28 4.02
CA SER A 68 0.14 -0.19 4.06
C SER A 68 0.37 0.76 2.88
N ILE A 69 -0.71 1.37 2.39
CA ILE A 69 -0.64 2.37 1.34
C ILE A 69 -1.51 3.56 1.68
N ARG A 70 -0.98 4.76 1.46
CA ARG A 70 -1.72 6.01 1.46
C ARG A 70 -1.51 6.70 0.13
N LEU A 71 -2.60 7.09 -0.51
CA LEU A 71 -2.56 7.79 -1.78
C LEU A 71 -3.42 9.04 -1.66
N TYR A 72 -2.86 10.17 -2.07
CA TYR A 72 -3.52 11.48 -1.98
C TYR A 72 -3.63 12.11 -3.36
N GLY A 73 -4.83 12.52 -3.72
CA GLY A 73 -5.11 13.27 -4.93
C GLY A 73 -5.85 14.56 -4.62
N GLU A 74 -6.14 15.36 -5.63
CA GLU A 74 -6.83 16.64 -5.50
C GLU A 74 -8.26 16.52 -4.94
N LYS A 75 -8.93 15.40 -5.19
CA LYS A 75 -10.34 15.18 -4.82
C LYS A 75 -10.50 14.41 -3.52
N GLY A 76 -9.43 13.80 -3.02
CA GLY A 76 -9.48 12.98 -1.81
C GLY A 76 -8.27 12.07 -1.69
N GLY A 77 -8.29 11.25 -0.67
CA GLY A 77 -7.25 10.27 -0.41
C GLY A 77 -7.83 8.92 -0.06
N ILE A 78 -7.00 7.89 -0.16
CA ILE A 78 -7.30 6.55 0.30
C ILE A 78 -6.20 6.05 1.22
N GLU A 79 -6.56 5.15 2.14
CA GLU A 79 -5.64 4.45 3.01
C GLU A 79 -6.11 3.00 3.19
N TRP A 80 -5.17 2.08 3.10
CA TRP A 80 -5.42 0.65 3.27
C TRP A 80 -4.27 -0.01 4.01
N HIS A 81 -4.57 -1.02 4.83
CA HIS A 81 -3.63 -1.80 5.62
C HIS A 81 -3.87 -3.29 5.42
N GLN A 82 -2.82 -4.04 5.21
CA GLN A 82 -2.89 -5.50 5.08
C GLN A 82 -3.40 -6.18 6.36
N ALA A 83 -3.08 -5.63 7.53
CA ALA A 83 -3.55 -6.15 8.81
C ALA A 83 -5.09 -6.09 8.94
N GLU A 84 -5.77 -5.21 8.19
CA GLU A 84 -7.22 -5.13 8.08
C GLU A 84 -7.66 -5.08 6.60
N PRO A 85 -7.49 -6.16 5.83
CA PRO A 85 -7.53 -6.13 4.39
C PRO A 85 -8.92 -5.81 3.82
N ASN A 86 -9.97 -6.01 4.60
CA ASN A 86 -11.36 -5.81 4.17
C ASN A 86 -11.85 -4.36 4.31
N SER A 87 -11.03 -3.44 4.85
CA SER A 87 -11.38 -2.05 5.11
C SER A 87 -10.55 -1.09 4.26
N LEU A 88 -11.23 -0.22 3.51
CA LEU A 88 -10.63 0.89 2.80
C LEU A 88 -11.12 2.20 3.42
N TYR A 89 -10.20 3.06 3.83
CA TYR A 89 -10.49 4.39 4.31
C TYR A 89 -10.46 5.37 3.15
N VAL A 90 -11.58 6.06 2.90
CA VAL A 90 -11.70 7.09 1.87
C VAL A 90 -11.82 8.45 2.54
N LYS A 91 -10.88 9.33 2.25
CA LYS A 91 -10.73 10.64 2.89
C LYS A 91 -11.12 11.74 1.90
N TRP A 92 -11.95 12.66 2.35
CA TRP A 92 -12.46 13.76 1.55
C TRP A 92 -12.06 15.11 2.17
N PRO A 93 -11.79 16.16 1.37
CA PRO A 93 -11.46 17.47 1.91
C PRO A 93 -12.66 18.22 2.49
N ASP A 94 -13.89 17.86 2.08
CA ASP A 94 -15.14 18.60 2.35
C ASP A 94 -16.19 17.85 3.15
N ARG A 95 -15.91 16.59 3.53
CA ARG A 95 -16.85 15.74 4.27
C ARG A 95 -16.11 14.70 5.13
N PRO A 96 -16.81 14.04 6.06
CA PRO A 96 -16.21 13.01 6.90
C PRO A 96 -15.58 11.87 6.11
N MET A 97 -14.57 11.24 6.68
CA MET A 97 -13.98 10.02 6.17
C MET A 97 -15.01 8.88 6.14
N GLU A 98 -14.99 8.13 5.06
CA GLU A 98 -15.80 6.93 4.88
C GLU A 98 -14.94 5.67 5.06
N VAL A 99 -15.52 4.62 5.65
CA VAL A 99 -14.92 3.29 5.69
C VAL A 99 -15.73 2.38 4.75
N VAL A 100 -15.06 1.86 3.74
CA VAL A 100 -15.66 1.00 2.72
C VAL A 100 -15.19 -0.42 2.96
N HIS A 101 -16.13 -1.35 3.17
CA HIS A 101 -15.82 -2.76 3.39
C HIS A 101 -16.06 -3.60 2.14
N THR A 102 -15.22 -4.61 1.94
CA THR A 102 -15.39 -5.62 0.88
C THR A 102 -16.66 -6.45 1.07
N GLY A 103 -17.13 -7.09 0.00
CA GLY A 103 -18.27 -8.01 0.05
C GLY A 103 -19.64 -7.37 0.18
N ASN A 104 -19.75 -6.05 0.12
CA ASN A 104 -21.03 -5.31 0.29
C ASN A 104 -21.62 -4.85 -1.05
N GLY A 105 -22.94 -4.66 -1.05
CA GLY A 105 -23.70 -4.34 -2.26
C GLY A 105 -23.40 -2.98 -2.91
N TYR A 106 -22.79 -2.05 -2.17
CA TYR A 106 -22.41 -0.72 -2.67
C TYR A 106 -21.10 -0.70 -3.46
N MET A 107 -20.37 -1.83 -3.51
CA MET A 107 -19.12 -1.92 -4.25
C MET A 107 -19.31 -1.76 -5.76
N GLY A 108 -18.36 -1.13 -6.42
CA GLY A 108 -18.30 -1.05 -7.87
C GLY A 108 -18.12 -2.44 -8.53
N SER A 109 -18.42 -2.55 -9.81
CA SER A 109 -18.36 -3.83 -10.55
C SER A 109 -17.00 -4.50 -10.51
N ALA A 110 -15.94 -3.74 -10.67
CA ALA A 110 -14.55 -4.26 -10.62
C ALA A 110 -14.21 -4.85 -9.24
N ALA A 111 -14.57 -4.16 -8.16
CA ALA A 111 -14.34 -4.64 -6.81
C ALA A 111 -15.16 -5.91 -6.53
N ARG A 112 -16.43 -5.95 -6.94
CA ARG A 112 -17.28 -7.15 -6.81
C ARG A 112 -16.73 -8.35 -7.57
N ALA A 113 -16.18 -8.14 -8.76
CA ALA A 113 -15.60 -9.22 -9.56
C ALA A 113 -14.35 -9.84 -8.92
N ASN A 114 -13.67 -9.09 -8.05
CA ASN A 114 -12.46 -9.53 -7.36
C ASN A 114 -12.70 -9.93 -5.90
N THR A 115 -13.92 -9.80 -5.38
CA THR A 115 -14.27 -10.21 -4.03
C THR A 115 -14.88 -11.60 -4.06
N ARG A 116 -14.32 -12.53 -3.28
CA ARG A 116 -14.72 -13.93 -3.23
C ARG A 116 -15.59 -14.28 -2.03
N THR A 117 -15.52 -13.47 -0.98
CA THR A 117 -16.23 -13.73 0.28
C THR A 117 -17.33 -12.68 0.52
N PRO A 118 -18.42 -13.05 1.20
CA PRO A 118 -19.44 -12.08 1.63
C PRO A 118 -18.90 -11.09 2.63
N GLY A 119 -19.55 -9.93 2.78
CA GLY A 119 -19.21 -8.93 3.79
C GLY A 119 -19.11 -9.53 5.19
N GLY A 120 -18.09 -9.07 5.95
CA GLY A 120 -17.81 -9.55 7.28
C GLY A 120 -16.99 -10.85 7.36
N HIS A 121 -16.60 -11.42 6.23
CA HIS A 121 -15.70 -12.57 6.18
C HIS A 121 -14.29 -12.13 5.77
N PRO A 122 -13.23 -12.67 6.38
CA PRO A 122 -11.87 -12.36 5.97
C PRO A 122 -11.60 -12.85 4.54
N GLU A 123 -11.00 -11.98 3.73
CA GLU A 123 -10.48 -12.32 2.41
C GLU A 123 -9.02 -12.78 2.58
N GLY A 124 -8.62 -13.86 1.92
CA GLY A 124 -7.25 -14.35 2.00
C GLY A 124 -7.09 -15.64 2.81
N TYR A 125 -8.13 -16.39 2.93
CA TYR A 125 -8.10 -17.77 3.45
C TYR A 125 -7.47 -18.72 2.45
#